data_5e14a3e67d54a3848c7aeb4e4a73b5f7
#
_entry.id   5e14a3e67d54a3848c7aeb4e4a73b5f7
#
_cell.length_a   1.000
_cell.length_b   1.000
_cell.length_c   1.000
_cell.angle_alpha   90.00
_cell.angle_beta   90.00
_cell.angle_gamma   90.00
#
_symmetry.space_group_name_H-M   'P 1'
#
loop_
_entity.id
_entity.type
_entity.pdbx_description
1 polymer ?
#
loop_
_entity_poly.entity_id
_entity_poly.type
_entity_poly.pdbx_seq_one_letter_code
_entity_poly.pdbx_strand_id
1 'polypeptide(L)'
;RWFWPLGGDIGANGLLHVFVAEMREHSGHYLGHVEPVATWLVSIDPETLEVVEQWAAPDPSADLYGWSVVSHREHTYLYSHCYRQFGWDPFPSSESTVGTHDWDCTADVTVARVPRGRLDVTPEYWNGAQWTNDAGAAVAVIPTEGRAVNPTQVAVVDDRFIAVTKVDDWWGSDIRLDDAPTPFGPWTTYGTMTVEARCAECNTYFASIVPFGASDETFTIAVSNNHWNGDVIEHYRPSVVEVAIPS
;
A
#
# COMPACT_ATOMS: atom_id res chain seq x y z
N ARG A 1 -20.22 -6.95 0.94
CA ARG A 1 -19.20 -5.95 1.26
C ARG A 1 -18.30 -6.48 2.36
N TRP A 2 -17.05 -6.11 2.35
CA TRP A 2 -16.05 -6.42 3.37
C TRP A 2 -15.04 -5.28 3.45
N PHE A 3 -14.13 -5.33 4.40
CA PHE A 3 -13.13 -4.29 4.60
C PHE A 3 -11.73 -4.87 4.49
N TRP A 4 -10.86 -4.14 3.80
CA TRP A 4 -9.42 -4.41 3.76
C TRP A 4 -8.69 -3.39 4.63
N PRO A 5 -7.93 -3.84 5.64
CA PRO A 5 -7.05 -2.94 6.36
C PRO A 5 -5.94 -2.45 5.44
N LEU A 6 -5.68 -1.16 5.52
CA LEU A 6 -4.59 -0.48 4.83
C LEU A 6 -3.50 -0.12 5.85
N GLY A 7 -2.81 0.99 5.64
CA GLY A 7 -1.86 1.52 6.60
C GLY A 7 -2.51 2.21 7.79
N GLY A 8 -1.72 2.44 8.82
CA GLY A 8 -2.16 3.15 10.01
C GLY A 8 -1.00 3.71 10.82
N ASP A 9 -1.32 4.55 11.79
CA ASP A 9 -0.35 5.14 12.71
C ASP A 9 -1.02 5.51 14.04
N ILE A 10 -0.21 5.75 15.05
CA ILE A 10 -0.68 6.26 16.34
C ILE A 10 -1.00 7.75 16.20
N GLY A 11 -2.25 8.08 16.43
CA GLY A 11 -2.73 9.45 16.42
C GLY A 11 -2.23 10.28 17.58
N ALA A 12 -2.39 11.59 17.46
CA ALA A 12 -2.02 12.54 18.53
C ALA A 12 -2.80 12.30 19.85
N ASN A 13 -3.93 11.60 19.78
CA ASN A 13 -4.76 11.19 20.91
C ASN A 13 -4.35 9.85 21.53
N GLY A 14 -3.30 9.20 21.03
CA GLY A 14 -2.79 7.92 21.50
C GLY A 14 -3.56 6.69 20.99
N LEU A 15 -4.59 6.88 20.16
CA LEU A 15 -5.30 5.77 19.51
C LEU A 15 -4.57 5.32 18.25
N LEU A 16 -4.67 4.05 17.92
CA LEU A 16 -4.25 3.54 16.62
C LEU A 16 -5.31 3.88 15.58
N HIS A 17 -4.96 4.70 14.61
CA HIS A 17 -5.82 5.02 13.48
C HIS A 17 -5.42 4.15 12.28
N VAL A 18 -6.37 3.41 11.72
CA VAL A 18 -6.16 2.51 10.59
C VAL A 18 -7.08 2.92 9.44
N PHE A 19 -6.53 3.14 8.28
CA PHE A 19 -7.32 3.26 7.06
C PHE A 19 -7.85 1.88 6.67
N VAL A 20 -9.11 1.82 6.25
CA VAL A 20 -9.74 0.60 5.74
C VAL A 20 -10.50 0.91 4.46
N ALA A 21 -10.27 0.12 3.43
CA ALA A 21 -11.04 0.19 2.19
C ALA A 21 -12.29 -0.67 2.32
N GLU A 22 -13.47 -0.07 2.16
CA GLU A 22 -14.71 -0.79 2.00
C GLU A 22 -14.78 -1.34 0.59
N MET A 23 -14.84 -2.66 0.47
CA MET A 23 -14.81 -3.39 -0.79
C MET A 23 -16.17 -3.96 -1.13
N ARG A 24 -16.47 -4.07 -2.43
CA ARG A 24 -17.59 -4.85 -2.92
C ARG A 24 -17.17 -5.76 -4.07
N GLU A 25 -17.89 -6.83 -4.25
CA GLU A 25 -17.80 -7.66 -5.44
C GLU A 25 -18.46 -6.93 -6.61
N HIS A 26 -17.80 -6.93 -7.75
CA HIS A 26 -18.30 -6.42 -8.99
C HIS A 26 -18.55 -7.58 -9.94
N SER A 27 -19.78 -7.76 -10.40
CA SER A 27 -20.21 -8.71 -11.46
C SER A 27 -19.92 -10.21 -11.31
N GLY A 28 -19.87 -10.76 -10.11
CA GLY A 28 -19.99 -12.22 -9.89
C GLY A 28 -18.78 -13.06 -10.28
N HIS A 29 -17.61 -12.48 -10.46
CA HIS A 29 -16.36 -13.20 -10.67
C HIS A 29 -15.51 -13.23 -9.39
N TYR A 30 -15.03 -14.41 -9.04
CA TYR A 30 -14.21 -14.66 -7.88
C TYR A 30 -12.83 -13.96 -8.04
N LEU A 31 -12.44 -13.16 -7.07
CA LEU A 31 -11.16 -12.44 -6.93
C LEU A 31 -10.78 -11.40 -8.02
N GLY A 32 -11.29 -11.47 -9.24
CA GLY A 32 -10.91 -10.55 -10.31
C GLY A 32 -11.76 -9.28 -10.42
N HIS A 33 -12.85 -9.20 -9.67
CA HIS A 33 -13.83 -8.13 -9.80
C HIS A 33 -14.27 -7.60 -8.44
N VAL A 34 -13.30 -7.20 -7.66
CA VAL A 34 -13.53 -6.46 -6.41
C VAL A 34 -13.17 -5.00 -6.62
N GLU A 35 -13.96 -4.11 -6.07
CA GLU A 35 -13.71 -2.68 -6.17
C GLU A 35 -13.87 -2.01 -4.80
N PRO A 36 -13.07 -1.00 -4.48
CA PRO A 36 -13.32 -0.17 -3.32
C PRO A 36 -14.50 0.75 -3.59
N VAL A 37 -15.35 0.94 -2.60
CA VAL A 37 -16.49 1.84 -2.67
C VAL A 37 -16.35 3.04 -1.75
N ALA A 38 -15.50 2.92 -0.73
CA ALA A 38 -15.19 4.00 0.20
C ALA A 38 -13.91 3.67 0.98
N THR A 39 -13.27 4.70 1.50
CA THR A 39 -12.22 4.58 2.49
C THR A 39 -12.71 5.13 3.82
N TRP A 40 -12.47 4.38 4.87
CA TRP A 40 -12.82 4.73 6.24
C TRP A 40 -11.57 4.85 7.08
N LEU A 41 -11.65 5.63 8.15
CA LEU A 41 -10.66 5.67 9.20
C LEU A 41 -11.27 5.06 10.46
N VAL A 42 -10.58 4.11 11.05
CA VAL A 42 -11.03 3.40 12.26
C VAL A 42 -10.03 3.68 13.37
N SER A 43 -10.53 4.15 14.50
CA SER A 43 -9.72 4.34 15.71
C SER A 43 -9.86 3.14 16.63
N ILE A 44 -8.74 2.61 17.05
CA ILE A 44 -8.62 1.41 17.88
C ILE A 44 -7.83 1.80 19.13
N ASP A 45 -8.32 1.41 20.29
CA ASP A 45 -7.56 1.48 21.53
C ASP A 45 -6.41 0.45 21.46
N PRO A 46 -5.14 0.86 21.50
CA PRO A 46 -4.03 -0.07 21.33
C PRO A 46 -3.83 -1.04 22.53
N GLU A 47 -4.43 -0.78 23.68
CA GLU A 47 -4.34 -1.64 24.87
C GLU A 47 -5.43 -2.72 24.85
N THR A 48 -6.65 -2.34 24.49
CA THR A 48 -7.81 -3.26 24.50
C THR A 48 -8.10 -3.88 23.16
N LEU A 49 -7.59 -3.29 22.07
CA LEU A 49 -7.89 -3.60 20.67
C LEU A 49 -9.36 -3.40 20.29
N GLU A 50 -10.09 -2.63 21.07
CA GLU A 50 -11.47 -2.28 20.79
C GLU A 50 -11.56 -1.11 19.81
N VAL A 51 -12.51 -1.18 18.87
CA VAL A 51 -12.84 -0.07 18.00
C VAL A 51 -13.56 1.00 18.82
N VAL A 52 -12.96 2.17 18.91
CA VAL A 52 -13.47 3.31 19.66
C VAL A 52 -14.38 4.16 18.78
N GLU A 53 -13.97 4.41 17.55
CA GLU A 53 -14.67 5.29 16.61
C GLU A 53 -14.35 4.92 15.18
N GLN A 54 -15.27 5.26 14.25
CA GLN A 54 -15.05 5.13 12.82
C GLN A 54 -15.75 6.24 12.06
N TRP A 55 -15.12 6.73 10.98
CA TRP A 55 -15.69 7.76 10.11
C TRP A 55 -15.15 7.64 8.68
N ALA A 56 -15.79 8.28 7.73
CA ALA A 56 -15.29 8.36 6.36
C ALA A 56 -13.89 9.01 6.35
N ALA A 57 -12.95 8.44 5.64
CA ALA A 57 -11.63 9.04 5.52
C ALA A 57 -11.72 10.47 4.97
N PRO A 58 -10.89 11.40 5.45
CA PRO A 58 -10.98 12.81 5.05
C PRO A 58 -10.62 13.09 3.60
N ASP A 59 -10.03 12.11 2.91
CA ASP A 59 -9.67 12.23 1.51
C ASP A 59 -10.77 11.66 0.61
N PRO A 60 -11.43 12.50 -0.22
CA PRO A 60 -12.46 12.06 -1.14
C PRO A 60 -11.94 11.58 -2.48
N SER A 61 -10.61 11.55 -2.69
CA SER A 61 -10.03 11.21 -3.98
C SER A 61 -10.19 9.72 -4.34
N ALA A 62 -10.18 9.40 -5.63
CA ALA A 62 -10.17 8.03 -6.13
C ALA A 62 -8.83 7.32 -5.88
N ASP A 63 -7.79 8.06 -5.55
CA ASP A 63 -6.48 7.55 -5.21
C ASP A 63 -6.48 7.11 -3.75
N LEU A 64 -6.75 5.88 -3.48
CA LEU A 64 -6.85 5.32 -2.12
C LEU A 64 -5.62 5.63 -1.26
N TYR A 65 -5.57 6.83 -0.68
CA TYR A 65 -4.54 7.20 0.27
C TYR A 65 -4.65 6.38 1.55
N GLY A 66 -3.51 6.11 2.17
CA GLY A 66 -3.45 5.31 3.38
C GLY A 66 -3.04 3.84 3.16
N TRP A 67 -2.70 3.43 1.95
CA TRP A 67 -2.09 2.11 1.72
C TRP A 67 -0.77 1.96 2.44
N SER A 68 0.04 3.02 2.44
CA SER A 68 1.19 3.11 3.31
C SER A 68 1.11 4.43 4.08
N VAL A 69 1.30 4.35 5.37
CA VAL A 69 1.23 5.47 6.31
C VAL A 69 2.53 5.51 7.07
N VAL A 70 3.22 6.64 7.03
CA VAL A 70 4.49 6.79 7.73
C VAL A 70 4.64 8.17 8.36
N SER A 71 4.87 8.20 9.65
CA SER A 71 5.19 9.44 10.38
C SER A 71 6.68 9.72 10.36
N HIS A 72 7.03 10.93 9.98
CA HIS A 72 8.39 11.43 10.05
C HIS A 72 8.40 12.91 10.40
N ARG A 73 9.16 13.28 11.44
CA ARG A 73 9.23 14.65 11.96
C ARG A 73 7.84 15.21 12.26
N GLU A 74 7.46 16.32 11.63
CA GLU A 74 6.23 17.06 11.90
C GLU A 74 4.99 16.56 11.13
N HIS A 75 5.15 15.56 10.25
CA HIS A 75 4.08 15.09 9.38
C HIS A 75 3.91 13.58 9.40
N THR A 76 2.70 13.16 9.12
CA THR A 76 2.37 11.80 8.68
C THR A 76 2.09 11.84 7.18
N TYR A 77 2.76 10.99 6.42
CA TYR A 77 2.66 10.86 4.98
C TYR A 77 1.78 9.68 4.62
N LEU A 78 0.92 9.89 3.64
CA LEU A 78 -0.06 8.93 3.15
C LEU A 78 0.26 8.64 1.70
N TYR A 79 0.68 7.42 1.40
CA TYR A 79 0.92 7.01 0.02
C TYR A 79 -0.33 6.38 -0.55
N SER A 80 -0.60 6.69 -1.81
CA SER A 80 -1.76 6.20 -2.53
C SER A 80 -1.50 4.83 -3.16
N HIS A 81 -2.59 4.19 -3.51
CA HIS A 81 -2.58 3.07 -4.43
C HIS A 81 -3.82 3.14 -5.31
N CYS A 82 -3.61 3.22 -6.61
CA CYS A 82 -4.69 3.20 -7.56
C CYS A 82 -5.28 1.79 -7.71
N TYR A 83 -6.53 1.63 -7.31
CA TYR A 83 -7.19 0.35 -7.36
C TYR A 83 -7.62 -0.08 -8.77
N ARG A 84 -7.69 0.82 -9.73
CA ARG A 84 -8.04 0.51 -11.14
C ARG A 84 -7.14 -0.56 -11.75
N GLN A 85 -5.94 -0.68 -11.24
CA GLN A 85 -4.94 -1.64 -11.70
C GLN A 85 -5.26 -3.08 -11.31
N PHE A 86 -6.20 -3.31 -10.43
CA PHE A 86 -6.70 -4.64 -10.10
C PHE A 86 -7.65 -5.22 -11.15
N GLY A 87 -7.82 -4.55 -12.28
CA GLY A 87 -8.48 -5.09 -13.47
C GLY A 87 -7.70 -6.21 -14.16
N TRP A 88 -6.75 -6.83 -13.49
CA TRP A 88 -6.10 -8.03 -13.95
C TRP A 88 -7.08 -9.20 -13.83
N ASP A 89 -7.48 -9.74 -14.97
CA ASP A 89 -8.19 -11.00 -15.06
C ASP A 89 -7.13 -12.11 -15.16
N PRO A 90 -6.86 -12.86 -14.08
CA PRO A 90 -5.95 -14.00 -14.14
C PRO A 90 -6.45 -15.09 -15.08
N PHE A 91 -7.71 -15.01 -15.47
CA PHE A 91 -8.35 -15.93 -16.40
C PHE A 91 -8.98 -15.11 -17.54
N PRO A 92 -8.20 -14.71 -18.56
CA PRO A 92 -8.73 -13.96 -19.68
C PRO A 92 -9.83 -14.75 -20.36
N SER A 93 -11.05 -14.60 -19.90
CA SER A 93 -12.21 -15.04 -20.65
C SER A 93 -12.40 -14.06 -21.80
N SER A 94 -12.79 -14.56 -22.95
CA SER A 94 -13.08 -13.74 -24.14
C SER A 94 -14.23 -12.73 -23.93
N GLU A 95 -14.77 -12.66 -22.73
CA GLU A 95 -15.86 -11.76 -22.30
C GLU A 95 -15.41 -10.74 -21.25
N SER A 96 -14.10 -10.70 -20.92
CA SER A 96 -13.57 -9.69 -20.01
C SER A 96 -13.72 -8.30 -20.61
N THR A 97 -14.83 -7.66 -20.34
CA THR A 97 -15.00 -6.21 -20.48
C THR A 97 -14.27 -5.49 -19.34
N VAL A 98 -13.02 -5.90 -19.12
CA VAL A 98 -12.12 -5.16 -18.26
C VAL A 98 -11.91 -3.82 -18.92
N GLY A 99 -12.45 -2.78 -18.37
CA GLY A 99 -11.98 -1.50 -18.81
C GLY A 99 -12.94 -0.38 -19.00
N THR A 100 -14.07 -0.37 -18.40
CA THR A 100 -14.93 0.82 -18.48
C THR A 100 -15.38 1.32 -17.10
N HIS A 101 -14.51 1.21 -16.10
CA HIS A 101 -14.73 1.99 -14.89
C HIS A 101 -14.03 3.33 -15.04
N ASP A 102 -14.79 4.41 -14.89
CA ASP A 102 -14.37 5.81 -14.99
C ASP A 102 -13.42 6.25 -13.84
N TRP A 103 -12.59 5.33 -13.35
CA TRP A 103 -11.57 5.66 -12.37
C TRP A 103 -10.32 6.10 -13.09
N ASP A 104 -10.17 7.38 -13.15
CA ASP A 104 -9.09 8.08 -13.87
C ASP A 104 -7.81 8.15 -13.02
N CYS A 105 -7.46 7.06 -12.35
CA CYS A 105 -6.23 6.98 -11.58
C CYS A 105 -5.09 6.36 -12.39
N THR A 106 -3.88 6.84 -12.19
CA THR A 106 -2.68 6.26 -12.76
C THR A 106 -2.13 5.14 -11.86
N ALA A 107 -1.29 4.30 -12.44
CA ALA A 107 -0.55 3.27 -11.70
C ALA A 107 0.44 3.86 -10.70
N ASP A 108 0.73 5.12 -10.82
CA ASP A 108 1.78 5.79 -10.09
C ASP A 108 1.37 6.09 -8.65
N VAL A 109 2.33 5.95 -7.75
CA VAL A 109 2.13 6.27 -6.35
C VAL A 109 2.26 7.78 -6.16
N THR A 110 1.22 8.41 -5.63
CA THR A 110 1.24 9.80 -5.18
C THR A 110 1.40 9.87 -3.67
N VAL A 111 1.70 11.04 -3.14
CA VAL A 111 1.84 11.23 -1.69
C VAL A 111 1.05 12.44 -1.21
N ALA A 112 0.34 12.24 -0.11
CA ALA A 112 -0.30 13.28 0.66
C ALA A 112 0.35 13.38 2.05
N ARG A 113 0.08 14.46 2.78
CA ARG A 113 0.52 14.62 4.16
C ARG A 113 -0.54 15.27 5.03
N VAL A 114 -0.45 14.96 6.31
CA VAL A 114 -1.19 15.64 7.38
C VAL A 114 -0.21 16.03 8.49
N PRO A 115 -0.54 16.95 9.41
CA PRO A 115 0.22 17.14 10.63
C PRO A 115 0.35 15.81 11.38
N ARG A 116 1.49 15.55 11.98
CA ARG A 116 1.80 14.26 12.62
C ARG A 116 0.69 13.78 13.55
N GLY A 117 0.22 12.56 13.30
CA GLY A 117 -0.84 11.91 14.07
C GLY A 117 -2.24 12.49 13.88
N ARG A 118 -2.45 13.41 12.90
CA ARG A 118 -3.74 14.01 12.60
C ARG A 118 -4.35 13.40 11.34
N LEU A 119 -4.57 12.08 11.38
CA LEU A 119 -5.15 11.35 10.25
C LEU A 119 -6.64 11.71 10.01
N ASP A 120 -7.24 12.45 10.92
CA ASP A 120 -8.62 12.93 10.92
C ASP A 120 -8.86 14.23 10.12
N VAL A 121 -7.79 14.85 9.59
CA VAL A 121 -7.89 16.12 8.84
C VAL A 121 -7.66 15.91 7.35
N THR A 122 -8.20 16.82 6.52
CA THR A 122 -7.99 16.80 5.07
C THR A 122 -6.50 16.95 4.77
N PRO A 123 -5.94 16.06 3.93
CA PRO A 123 -4.54 16.10 3.57
C PRO A 123 -4.18 17.28 2.67
N GLU A 124 -2.88 17.57 2.61
CA GLU A 124 -2.24 18.30 1.52
C GLU A 124 -1.56 17.31 0.58
N TYR A 125 -1.56 17.58 -0.72
CA TYR A 125 -1.06 16.71 -1.79
C TYR A 125 0.19 17.31 -2.44
N TRP A 126 1.15 16.48 -2.80
CA TRP A 126 2.35 16.92 -3.49
C TRP A 126 2.09 17.13 -4.99
N ASN A 127 2.28 18.35 -5.50
CA ASN A 127 2.05 18.69 -6.91
C ASN A 127 3.33 18.78 -7.77
N GLY A 128 4.43 18.27 -7.26
CA GLY A 128 5.73 18.32 -7.96
C GLY A 128 6.59 19.53 -7.58
N ALA A 129 6.01 20.56 -6.95
CA ALA A 129 6.71 21.76 -6.53
C ALA A 129 6.41 22.17 -5.09
N GLN A 130 5.18 21.95 -4.64
CA GLN A 130 4.73 22.34 -3.29
C GLN A 130 3.54 21.47 -2.85
N TRP A 131 3.23 21.54 -1.58
CA TRP A 131 2.03 20.95 -1.01
C TRP A 131 0.81 21.82 -1.31
N THR A 132 -0.32 21.20 -1.69
CA THR A 132 -1.57 21.86 -2.07
C THR A 132 -2.77 21.13 -1.50
N ASN A 133 -3.89 21.83 -1.35
CA ASN A 133 -5.17 21.22 -0.95
C ASN A 133 -5.96 20.65 -2.16
N ASP A 134 -5.43 20.77 -3.36
CA ASP A 134 -6.05 20.24 -4.57
C ASP A 134 -5.54 18.82 -4.83
N ALA A 135 -6.37 17.81 -4.55
CA ALA A 135 -6.06 16.41 -4.79
C ALA A 135 -5.83 16.12 -6.30
N GLY A 136 -6.56 16.84 -7.18
CA GLY A 136 -6.42 16.68 -8.63
C GLY A 136 -5.08 17.18 -9.18
N ALA A 137 -4.32 17.94 -8.39
CA ALA A 137 -2.98 18.39 -8.76
C ALA A 137 -1.86 17.45 -8.29
N ALA A 138 -2.18 16.35 -7.62
CA ALA A 138 -1.19 15.38 -7.16
C ALA A 138 -0.42 14.79 -8.33
N VAL A 139 0.90 14.62 -8.15
CA VAL A 139 1.77 14.03 -9.16
C VAL A 139 2.41 12.76 -8.64
N ALA A 140 2.76 11.87 -9.56
CA ALA A 140 3.52 10.66 -9.25
C ALA A 140 4.85 10.99 -8.57
N VAL A 141 5.10 10.31 -7.45
CA VAL A 141 6.38 10.37 -6.74
C VAL A 141 7.18 9.09 -6.91
N ILE A 142 6.51 7.93 -6.97
CA ILE A 142 7.12 6.65 -7.26
C ILE A 142 6.49 6.12 -8.55
N PRO A 143 7.20 6.18 -9.70
CA PRO A 143 6.67 5.73 -10.97
C PRO A 143 6.55 4.21 -10.99
N THR A 144 5.49 3.69 -11.58
CA THR A 144 5.23 2.25 -11.70
C THR A 144 5.64 1.67 -13.05
N GLU A 145 6.23 2.45 -13.93
CA GLU A 145 6.72 1.96 -15.21
C GLU A 145 7.62 0.72 -15.03
N GLY A 146 7.26 -0.38 -15.67
CA GLY A 146 7.93 -1.67 -15.52
C GLY A 146 7.69 -2.36 -14.16
N ARG A 147 6.67 -1.97 -13.43
CA ARG A 147 6.22 -2.61 -12.19
C ARG A 147 4.85 -3.23 -12.37
N ALA A 148 4.63 -4.35 -11.71
CA ALA A 148 3.29 -4.87 -11.54
C ALA A 148 2.48 -4.03 -10.54
N VAL A 149 1.19 -4.24 -10.56
CA VAL A 149 0.19 -3.48 -9.85
C VAL A 149 0.07 -3.94 -8.40
N ASN A 150 1.11 -3.76 -7.63
CA ASN A 150 1.07 -4.06 -6.19
C ASN A 150 1.21 -2.80 -5.36
N PRO A 151 0.52 -2.72 -4.22
CA PRO A 151 0.70 -1.60 -3.31
C PRO A 151 2.16 -1.46 -2.91
N THR A 152 2.65 -0.24 -2.98
CA THR A 152 3.97 0.11 -2.48
C THR A 152 3.87 0.37 -0.98
N GLN A 153 4.72 -0.29 -0.21
CA GLN A 153 4.87 -0.02 1.22
C GLN A 153 6.08 0.89 1.45
N VAL A 154 5.89 1.93 2.22
CA VAL A 154 6.93 2.89 2.56
C VAL A 154 7.15 2.91 4.07
N ALA A 155 8.40 2.99 4.49
CA ALA A 155 8.78 3.22 5.87
C ALA A 155 9.95 4.22 5.93
N VAL A 156 10.21 4.77 7.12
CA VAL A 156 11.43 5.54 7.39
C VAL A 156 12.40 4.65 8.15
N VAL A 157 13.58 4.50 7.59
CA VAL A 157 14.69 3.76 8.17
C VAL A 157 15.92 4.65 8.09
N ASP A 158 16.57 4.91 9.20
CA ASP A 158 17.75 5.79 9.30
C ASP A 158 17.56 7.15 8.61
N ASP A 159 16.44 7.82 8.92
CA ASP A 159 16.04 9.13 8.35
C ASP A 159 15.84 9.16 6.82
N ARG A 160 15.82 7.98 6.16
CA ARG A 160 15.55 7.80 4.73
C ARG A 160 14.19 7.14 4.52
N PHE A 161 13.53 7.49 3.45
CA PHE A 161 12.31 6.83 3.03
C PHE A 161 12.67 5.61 2.18
N ILE A 162 12.23 4.43 2.59
CA ILE A 162 12.43 3.16 1.89
C ILE A 162 11.08 2.69 1.36
N ALA A 163 11.03 2.33 0.08
CA ALA A 163 9.84 1.77 -0.54
C ALA A 163 10.09 0.35 -1.02
N VAL A 164 9.10 -0.50 -0.82
CA VAL A 164 9.10 -1.91 -1.21
C VAL A 164 7.88 -2.16 -2.10
N THR A 165 8.12 -2.61 -3.32
CA THR A 165 7.05 -2.86 -4.31
C THR A 165 7.31 -4.18 -5.02
N LYS A 166 6.31 -5.05 -5.15
CA LYS A 166 6.39 -6.18 -6.06
C LYS A 166 6.31 -5.70 -7.50
N VAL A 167 7.10 -6.29 -8.40
CA VAL A 167 7.28 -5.75 -9.75
C VAL A 167 6.92 -6.71 -10.88
N ASP A 168 6.62 -7.96 -10.59
CA ASP A 168 6.35 -9.00 -11.58
C ASP A 168 4.87 -9.39 -11.71
N ASP A 169 4.06 -9.26 -10.71
CA ASP A 169 2.60 -9.24 -10.61
C ASP A 169 2.16 -9.54 -9.15
N TRP A 170 0.84 -9.75 -8.94
CA TRP A 170 0.31 -10.09 -7.62
C TRP A 170 0.94 -11.34 -7.02
N TRP A 171 1.24 -12.32 -7.86
CA TRP A 171 1.66 -13.66 -7.47
C TRP A 171 3.14 -13.91 -7.77
N GLY A 172 3.80 -12.96 -8.36
CA GLY A 172 5.21 -13.04 -8.68
C GLY A 172 6.12 -12.94 -7.46
N SER A 173 7.42 -13.10 -7.66
CA SER A 173 8.41 -13.22 -6.60
C SER A 173 9.34 -12.03 -6.47
N ASP A 174 9.36 -11.15 -7.47
CA ASP A 174 10.33 -10.06 -7.53
C ASP A 174 9.86 -8.82 -6.78
N ILE A 175 10.75 -8.29 -5.96
CA ILE A 175 10.54 -7.11 -5.12
C ILE A 175 11.58 -6.06 -5.48
N ARG A 176 11.13 -4.86 -5.80
CA ARG A 176 11.97 -3.69 -5.98
C ARG A 176 12.12 -2.94 -4.68
N LEU A 177 13.32 -2.47 -4.45
CA LEU A 177 13.71 -1.68 -3.30
C LEU A 177 14.13 -0.29 -3.80
N ASP A 178 13.40 0.71 -3.37
CA ASP A 178 13.68 2.11 -3.69
C ASP A 178 13.97 2.88 -2.40
N ASP A 179 14.75 3.93 -2.50
CA ASP A 179 15.01 4.86 -1.42
C ASP A 179 14.93 6.32 -1.85
N ALA A 180 14.66 7.20 -0.91
CA ALA A 180 14.58 8.62 -1.14
C ALA A 180 14.97 9.42 0.11
N PRO A 181 15.57 10.62 -0.05
CA PRO A 181 15.86 11.53 1.06
C PRO A 181 14.62 12.29 1.56
N THR A 182 13.55 12.32 0.78
CA THR A 182 12.30 13.00 1.12
C THR A 182 11.08 12.13 0.77
N PRO A 183 9.91 12.36 1.37
CA PRO A 183 8.72 11.55 1.10
C PRO A 183 8.23 11.60 -0.36
N PHE A 184 8.63 12.62 -1.09
CA PHE A 184 8.29 12.82 -2.49
C PHE A 184 9.47 12.59 -3.44
N GLY A 185 10.58 12.04 -2.95
CA GLY A 185 11.74 11.70 -3.78
C GLY A 185 12.92 12.68 -3.68
N PRO A 186 13.81 12.71 -4.69
CA PRO A 186 13.81 11.76 -5.81
C PRO A 186 14.01 10.32 -5.34
N TRP A 187 13.18 9.42 -5.85
CA TRP A 187 13.27 7.99 -5.56
C TRP A 187 14.28 7.31 -6.49
N THR A 188 15.11 6.48 -5.92
CA THR A 188 16.15 5.73 -6.63
C THR A 188 16.04 4.25 -6.30
N THR A 189 15.96 3.41 -7.33
CA THR A 189 16.04 1.96 -7.13
C THR A 189 17.48 1.59 -6.77
N TYR A 190 17.67 1.00 -5.59
CA TYR A 190 18.97 0.51 -5.17
C TYR A 190 19.09 -1.02 -5.22
N GLY A 191 18.00 -1.73 -5.41
CA GLY A 191 18.02 -3.17 -5.52
C GLY A 191 16.72 -3.79 -6.02
N THR A 192 16.85 -5.02 -6.47
CA THR A 192 15.74 -5.95 -6.70
C THR A 192 16.11 -7.27 -6.07
N MET A 193 15.16 -7.91 -5.42
CA MET A 193 15.35 -9.21 -4.81
C MET A 193 14.23 -10.16 -5.20
N THR A 194 14.54 -11.44 -5.30
CA THR A 194 13.54 -12.49 -5.51
C THR A 194 13.29 -13.21 -4.19
N VAL A 195 12.02 -13.29 -3.79
CA VAL A 195 11.58 -14.10 -2.65
C VAL A 195 10.82 -15.31 -3.20
N GLU A 196 11.49 -16.45 -3.28
CA GLU A 196 10.88 -17.65 -3.82
C GLU A 196 9.73 -18.16 -2.94
N ALA A 197 8.71 -18.68 -3.61
CA ALA A 197 7.61 -19.36 -2.94
C ALA A 197 8.10 -20.61 -2.20
N ARG A 198 7.52 -20.89 -1.04
CA ARG A 198 7.97 -21.96 -0.15
C ARG A 198 7.62 -23.37 -0.60
N CYS A 199 6.74 -23.53 -1.57
CA CYS A 199 6.32 -24.83 -2.09
C CYS A 199 5.84 -24.70 -3.55
N ALA A 200 5.69 -25.84 -4.25
CA ALA A 200 5.29 -25.86 -5.64
C ALA A 200 3.86 -25.30 -5.88
N GLU A 201 2.98 -25.46 -4.89
CA GLU A 201 1.61 -24.95 -4.88
C GLU A 201 1.48 -23.59 -4.19
N CYS A 202 2.62 -22.97 -3.84
CA CYS A 202 2.65 -21.66 -3.21
C CYS A 202 2.99 -20.58 -4.23
N ASN A 203 2.56 -19.37 -3.91
CA ASN A 203 3.08 -18.15 -4.54
C ASN A 203 3.35 -17.08 -3.48
N THR A 204 4.16 -16.12 -3.81
CA THR A 204 4.32 -14.93 -2.97
C THR A 204 3.17 -13.97 -3.25
N TYR A 205 2.79 -13.24 -2.21
CA TYR A 205 1.78 -12.21 -2.27
C TYR A 205 2.35 -10.97 -1.58
N PHE A 206 1.68 -9.99 -1.33
CA PHE A 206 1.98 -8.73 -0.68
C PHE A 206 3.30 -8.68 0.13
N ALA A 207 4.13 -7.67 -0.13
CA ALA A 207 5.35 -7.38 0.63
C ALA A 207 5.14 -6.16 1.54
N SER A 208 5.52 -6.28 2.79
CA SER A 208 5.41 -5.21 3.79
C SER A 208 6.72 -5.00 4.52
N ILE A 209 7.07 -3.75 4.81
CA ILE A 209 8.17 -3.43 5.70
C ILE A 209 7.73 -3.66 7.13
N VAL A 210 8.50 -4.45 7.87
CA VAL A 210 8.29 -4.67 9.29
C VAL A 210 9.07 -3.61 10.06
N PRO A 211 8.39 -2.71 10.80
CA PRO A 211 9.04 -1.57 11.43
C PRO A 211 9.90 -1.93 12.66
N PHE A 212 9.97 -3.23 13.00
CA PHE A 212 10.70 -3.71 14.16
C PHE A 212 11.96 -4.45 13.73
N GLY A 213 13.04 -4.31 14.51
CA GLY A 213 14.28 -5.02 14.28
C GLY A 213 15.16 -4.41 13.19
N ALA A 214 14.83 -3.21 12.71
CA ALA A 214 15.75 -2.45 11.88
C ALA A 214 17.01 -2.13 12.68
N SER A 215 18.17 -2.45 12.13
CA SER A 215 19.46 -1.98 12.59
C SER A 215 19.92 -0.81 11.73
N ASP A 216 21.05 -0.22 12.05
CA ASP A 216 21.67 0.82 11.21
C ASP A 216 22.09 0.29 9.82
N GLU A 217 22.06 -1.03 9.61
CA GLU A 217 22.50 -1.67 8.38
C GLU A 217 21.41 -2.48 7.67
N THR A 218 20.34 -2.87 8.36
CA THR A 218 19.29 -3.75 7.79
C THR A 218 17.88 -3.37 8.26
N PHE A 219 16.90 -3.67 7.44
CA PHE A 219 15.49 -3.69 7.80
C PHE A 219 14.86 -5.02 7.38
N THR A 220 13.65 -5.27 7.85
CA THR A 220 12.96 -6.54 7.64
C THR A 220 11.78 -6.35 6.70
N ILE A 221 11.63 -7.25 5.74
CA ILE A 221 10.45 -7.37 4.89
C ILE A 221 9.71 -8.66 5.25
N ALA A 222 8.41 -8.56 5.45
CA ALA A 222 7.52 -9.70 5.49
C ALA A 222 6.83 -9.87 4.13
N VAL A 223 6.90 -11.07 3.57
CA VAL A 223 6.23 -11.44 2.32
C VAL A 223 5.27 -12.56 2.62
N SER A 224 4.01 -12.40 2.27
CA SER A 224 3.03 -13.46 2.40
C SER A 224 3.32 -14.57 1.38
N ASN A 225 3.24 -15.82 1.82
CA ASN A 225 3.23 -16.99 0.95
C ASN A 225 1.84 -17.62 1.03
N ASN A 226 1.17 -17.71 -0.09
CA ASN A 226 -0.15 -18.29 -0.19
C ASN A 226 -0.03 -19.73 -0.66
N HIS A 227 -0.70 -20.63 0.02
CA HIS A 227 -0.83 -22.03 -0.41
C HIS A 227 -2.17 -22.22 -1.08
N TRP A 228 -2.14 -22.71 -2.31
CA TRP A 228 -3.31 -22.98 -3.13
C TRP A 228 -3.71 -24.44 -3.09
N ASN A 229 -5.01 -24.68 -2.99
CA ASN A 229 -5.62 -25.99 -3.21
C ASN A 229 -6.67 -25.83 -4.31
N GLY A 230 -6.30 -26.19 -5.55
CA GLY A 230 -7.08 -25.82 -6.72
C GLY A 230 -7.19 -24.29 -6.85
N ASP A 231 -8.40 -23.76 -6.89
CA ASP A 231 -8.67 -22.32 -7.03
C ASP A 231 -8.86 -21.60 -5.69
N VAL A 232 -8.57 -22.25 -4.56
CA VAL A 232 -8.80 -21.73 -3.23
C VAL A 232 -7.47 -21.54 -2.49
N ILE A 233 -7.29 -20.35 -1.91
CA ILE A 233 -6.18 -20.10 -0.98
C ILE A 233 -6.55 -20.72 0.38
N GLU A 234 -5.89 -21.81 0.76
CA GLU A 234 -6.15 -22.46 2.04
C GLU A 234 -5.55 -21.72 3.22
N HIS A 235 -4.36 -21.12 3.04
CA HIS A 235 -3.71 -20.37 4.10
C HIS A 235 -2.61 -19.45 3.57
N TYR A 236 -2.32 -18.43 4.38
CA TYR A 236 -1.23 -17.48 4.19
C TYR A 236 -0.12 -17.81 5.20
N ARG A 237 1.12 -17.88 4.72
CA ARG A 237 2.31 -18.10 5.56
C ARG A 237 3.35 -17.01 5.27
N PRO A 238 3.62 -16.10 6.22
CA PRO A 238 4.62 -15.08 5.97
C PRO A 238 6.04 -15.67 5.91
N SER A 239 6.84 -15.14 5.01
CA SER A 239 8.29 -15.22 5.02
C SER A 239 8.83 -13.90 5.52
N VAL A 240 9.91 -13.96 6.28
CA VAL A 240 10.61 -12.78 6.77
C VAL A 240 12.02 -12.79 6.19
N VAL A 241 12.40 -11.67 5.60
CA VAL A 241 13.71 -11.50 4.94
C VAL A 241 14.35 -10.21 5.45
N GLU A 242 15.63 -10.30 5.83
CA GLU A 242 16.44 -9.12 6.14
C GLU A 242 17.02 -8.51 4.86
N VAL A 243 16.98 -7.21 4.77
CA VAL A 243 17.43 -6.44 3.61
C VAL A 243 18.39 -5.36 4.06
N ALA A 244 19.51 -5.21 3.35
CA ALA A 244 20.47 -4.17 3.62
C ALA A 244 19.90 -2.79 3.29
N ILE A 245 20.20 -1.80 4.13
CA ILE A 245 19.92 -0.39 3.86
C ILE A 245 20.92 0.11 2.82
N PRO A 246 20.52 0.93 1.85
CA PRO A 246 21.46 1.49 0.89
C PRO A 246 22.49 2.39 1.58
N SER A 247 23.77 2.17 1.25
CA SER A 247 24.90 2.94 1.76
C SER A 247 24.99 4.35 1.14
#